data_91a70ec3222c2941501211f66dd60d99
#
_entry.id   91a70ec3222c2941501211f66dd60d99
#
_cell.length_a   1.000
_cell.length_b   1.000
_cell.length_c   1.000
_cell.angle_alpha   90.00
_cell.angle_beta   90.00
_cell.angle_gamma   90.00
#
_symmetry.space_group_name_H-M   'P 1'
#
loop_
_entity.id
_entity.type
_entity.pdbx_description
1 polymer ?
#
loop_
_entity_poly.entity_id
_entity_poly.type
_entity_poly.pdbx_seq_one_letter_code
_entity_poly.pdbx_strand_id
1 'polypeptide(L)'
;MAQKIRYVVLDALRGFALLGIILANFPEFSLWTFADPATHTPLDRVVRGLQFFFIDGKFYTLFSLLFGIGFGIQLENSGHSTTTFYRRMATLFVIGFLHLMLLWSGDILMLYAAMGMLLPLFRRLPTRRLLAVAESFLLLPLLLDILFPHLADPLEADYWRLAAHSA
;
A
#
# COMPACT_ATOMS: atom_id res chain seq x y z
N MET A 1 36.03 5.43 -7.43
CA MET A 1 34.66 4.81 -7.54
C MET A 1 34.09 4.70 -6.14
N ALA A 2 33.07 5.47 -5.79
CA ALA A 2 32.42 5.36 -4.49
C ALA A 2 31.73 3.99 -4.40
N GLN A 3 32.09 3.20 -3.40
CA GLN A 3 31.49 1.90 -3.16
C GLN A 3 30.02 2.10 -2.76
N LYS A 4 29.10 1.63 -3.57
CA LYS A 4 27.68 1.73 -3.33
C LYS A 4 27.35 0.87 -2.11
N ILE A 5 27.06 1.50 -0.96
CA ILE A 5 26.71 0.78 0.26
C ILE A 5 25.37 0.06 0.00
N ARG A 6 25.40 -1.25 0.04
CA ARG A 6 24.21 -2.10 -0.09
C ARG A 6 23.72 -2.47 1.31
N TYR A 7 22.50 -2.09 1.63
CA TYR A 7 21.86 -2.40 2.91
C TYR A 7 21.09 -3.72 2.79
N VAL A 8 21.77 -4.84 2.96
CA VAL A 8 21.19 -6.20 2.82
C VAL A 8 19.95 -6.39 3.71
N VAL A 9 19.96 -5.82 4.90
CA VAL A 9 18.82 -5.88 5.83
C VAL A 9 17.57 -5.18 5.26
N LEU A 10 17.74 -4.02 4.61
CA LEU A 10 16.61 -3.32 3.99
C LEU A 10 16.04 -4.10 2.80
N ASP A 11 16.90 -4.74 2.01
CA ASP A 11 16.47 -5.58 0.90
C ASP A 11 15.71 -6.81 1.40
N ALA A 12 16.18 -7.45 2.48
CA ALA A 12 15.52 -8.57 3.12
C ALA A 12 14.15 -8.16 3.71
N LEU A 13 14.07 -7.01 4.39
CA LEU A 13 12.82 -6.48 4.94
C LEU A 13 11.81 -6.14 3.82
N ARG A 14 12.26 -5.62 2.68
CA ARG A 14 11.39 -5.39 1.52
C ARG A 14 10.84 -6.70 0.97
N GLY A 15 11.68 -7.73 0.84
CA GLY A 15 11.23 -9.07 0.43
C GLY A 15 10.20 -9.64 1.40
N PHE A 16 10.43 -9.50 2.70
CA PHE A 16 9.49 -9.92 3.73
C PHE A 16 8.17 -9.15 3.66
N ALA A 17 8.22 -7.83 3.45
CA ALA A 17 7.02 -7.01 3.29
C ALA A 17 6.21 -7.42 2.06
N LEU A 18 6.87 -7.74 0.93
CA LEU A 18 6.20 -8.24 -0.28
C LEU A 18 5.50 -9.59 -0.04
N LEU A 19 6.14 -10.51 0.68
CA LEU A 19 5.49 -11.79 1.05
C LEU A 19 4.22 -11.55 1.89
N GLY A 20 4.28 -10.63 2.85
CA GLY A 20 3.10 -10.27 3.63
C GLY A 20 1.99 -9.62 2.81
N ILE A 21 2.34 -8.79 1.81
CA ILE A 21 1.38 -8.20 0.87
C ILE A 21 0.70 -9.30 0.01
N ILE A 22 1.46 -10.30 -0.43
CA ILE A 22 0.89 -11.45 -1.16
C ILE A 22 -0.12 -12.19 -0.26
N LEU A 23 0.23 -12.43 1.01
CA LEU A 23 -0.68 -13.08 1.96
C LEU A 23 -1.94 -12.24 2.24
N ALA A 24 -1.80 -10.90 2.30
CA ALA A 24 -2.95 -9.99 2.47
C ALA A 24 -3.93 -10.10 1.29
N ASN A 25 -3.42 -10.24 0.07
CA ASN A 25 -4.21 -10.33 -1.16
C ASN A 25 -4.65 -11.77 -1.50
N PHE A 26 -4.15 -12.77 -0.76
CA PHE A 26 -4.43 -14.19 -1.04
C PHE A 26 -5.93 -14.53 -1.09
N PRO A 27 -6.80 -13.97 -0.23
CA PRO A 27 -8.24 -14.24 -0.30
C PRO A 27 -8.86 -13.89 -1.65
N GLU A 28 -8.45 -12.79 -2.29
CA GLU A 28 -8.95 -12.41 -3.61
C GLU A 28 -8.47 -13.35 -4.72
N PHE A 29 -7.21 -13.78 -4.67
CA PHE A 29 -6.66 -14.75 -5.63
C PHE A 29 -7.23 -16.15 -5.47
N SER A 30 -7.54 -16.57 -4.24
CA SER A 30 -8.05 -17.90 -3.92
C SER A 30 -9.54 -18.07 -4.16
N LEU A 31 -10.23 -17.06 -4.69
CA LEU A 31 -11.69 -17.03 -4.82
C LEU A 31 -12.45 -17.18 -3.49
N TRP A 32 -11.75 -17.00 -2.36
CA TRP A 32 -12.34 -17.08 -1.02
C TRP A 32 -13.46 -16.05 -0.83
N THR A 33 -13.33 -14.87 -1.43
CA THR A 33 -14.33 -13.81 -1.40
C THR A 33 -15.63 -14.18 -2.12
N PHE A 34 -15.59 -15.15 -3.03
CA PHE A 34 -16.76 -15.65 -3.76
C PHE A 34 -17.37 -16.91 -3.13
N ALA A 35 -16.76 -17.42 -2.05
CA ALA A 35 -17.32 -18.57 -1.33
C ALA A 35 -18.56 -18.15 -0.55
N ASP A 36 -19.60 -19.01 -0.58
CA ASP A 36 -20.82 -18.78 0.19
C ASP A 36 -20.48 -18.67 1.69
N PRO A 37 -20.92 -17.60 2.39
CA PRO A 37 -20.71 -17.45 3.83
C PRO A 37 -21.21 -18.65 4.66
N ALA A 38 -22.23 -19.36 4.19
CA ALA A 38 -22.78 -20.55 4.83
C ALA A 38 -21.78 -21.73 4.88
N THR A 39 -20.76 -21.73 4.02
CA THR A 39 -19.73 -22.78 3.98
C THR A 39 -18.52 -22.49 4.88
N HIS A 40 -18.47 -21.31 5.53
CA HIS A 40 -17.35 -20.91 6.36
C HIS A 40 -17.33 -21.70 7.68
N THR A 41 -16.24 -22.42 7.90
CA THR A 41 -16.03 -23.20 9.13
C THR A 41 -15.57 -22.30 10.30
N PRO A 42 -15.66 -22.77 11.56
CA PRO A 42 -15.06 -22.07 12.69
C PRO A 42 -13.56 -21.80 12.50
N LEU A 43 -12.84 -22.70 11.80
CA LEU A 43 -11.42 -22.55 11.48
C LEU A 43 -11.19 -21.34 10.55
N ASP A 44 -12.06 -21.14 9.57
CA ASP A 44 -11.98 -20.01 8.64
C ASP A 44 -12.07 -18.68 9.36
N ARG A 45 -12.94 -18.57 10.37
CA ARG A 45 -13.05 -17.38 11.23
C ARG A 45 -11.77 -17.11 12.02
N VAL A 46 -11.13 -18.16 12.55
CA VAL A 46 -9.85 -18.02 13.26
C VAL A 46 -8.75 -17.55 12.31
N VAL A 47 -8.65 -18.16 11.13
CA VAL A 47 -7.66 -17.79 10.10
C VAL A 47 -7.86 -16.33 9.65
N ARG A 48 -9.10 -15.93 9.40
CA ARG A 48 -9.45 -14.53 9.08
C ARG A 48 -9.07 -13.58 10.21
N GLY A 49 -9.35 -13.93 11.44
CA GLY A 49 -8.97 -13.12 12.61
C GLY A 49 -7.44 -12.96 12.73
N LEU A 50 -6.69 -14.02 12.51
CA LEU A 50 -5.22 -13.99 12.50
C LEU A 50 -4.69 -13.16 11.33
N GLN A 51 -5.26 -13.29 10.14
CA GLN A 51 -4.90 -12.48 8.98
C GLN A 51 -5.13 -11.00 9.26
N PHE A 52 -6.32 -10.63 9.72
CA PHE A 52 -6.66 -9.25 10.07
C PHE A 52 -5.72 -8.68 11.12
N PHE A 53 -5.41 -9.45 12.18
CA PHE A 53 -4.56 -8.96 13.26
C PHE A 53 -3.09 -8.86 12.88
N PHE A 54 -2.53 -9.82 12.14
CA PHE A 54 -1.09 -9.89 11.86
C PHE A 54 -0.69 -9.37 10.48
N ILE A 55 -1.59 -9.38 9.49
CA ILE A 55 -1.23 -9.18 8.09
C ILE A 55 -1.85 -7.90 7.54
N ASP A 56 -3.17 -7.76 7.64
CA ASP A 56 -3.89 -6.67 6.97
C ASP A 56 -3.40 -5.29 7.41
N GLY A 57 -3.02 -4.47 6.44
CA GLY A 57 -2.50 -3.12 6.64
C GLY A 57 -1.04 -3.04 7.13
N LYS A 58 -0.53 -4.01 7.90
CA LYS A 58 0.80 -3.93 8.51
C LYS A 58 1.93 -4.00 7.49
N PHE A 59 1.82 -4.91 6.53
CA PHE A 59 2.84 -5.10 5.50
C PHE A 59 2.84 -3.99 4.46
N TYR A 60 1.69 -3.40 4.15
CA TYR A 60 1.61 -2.19 3.32
C TYR A 60 2.30 -1.01 4.00
N THR A 61 2.07 -0.83 5.30
CA THR A 61 2.73 0.23 6.09
C THR A 61 4.25 0.01 6.15
N LEU A 62 4.69 -1.23 6.43
CA LEU A 62 6.12 -1.57 6.43
C LEU A 62 6.75 -1.32 5.06
N PHE A 63 6.10 -1.73 3.98
CA PHE A 63 6.58 -1.53 2.62
C PHE A 63 6.69 -0.04 2.27
N SER A 64 5.68 0.76 2.64
CA SER A 64 5.67 2.22 2.43
C SER A 64 6.81 2.90 3.18
N LEU A 65 7.06 2.50 4.43
CA LEU A 65 8.19 3.00 5.23
C LEU A 65 9.54 2.68 4.56
N LEU A 66 9.73 1.42 4.15
CA LEU A 66 10.96 0.98 3.48
C LEU A 66 11.15 1.64 2.11
N PHE A 67 10.05 1.98 1.44
CA PHE A 67 10.08 2.74 0.19
C PHE A 67 10.61 4.17 0.42
N GLY A 68 10.10 4.85 1.45
CA GLY A 68 10.57 6.19 1.84
C GLY A 68 12.04 6.21 2.25
N ILE A 69 12.48 5.24 3.08
CA ILE A 69 13.90 5.07 3.46
C ILE A 69 14.76 4.86 2.21
N GLY A 70 14.29 3.99 1.29
CA GLY A 70 14.99 3.73 0.04
C GLY A 70 15.13 4.94 -0.86
N PHE A 71 14.13 5.81 -0.88
CA PHE A 71 14.22 7.10 -1.58
C PHE A 71 15.31 7.98 -0.98
N GLY A 72 15.35 8.12 0.36
CA GLY A 72 16.39 8.91 1.04
C GLY A 72 17.80 8.41 0.70
N ILE A 73 18.05 7.11 0.85
CA ILE A 73 19.34 6.48 0.51
C ILE A 73 19.69 6.68 -0.97
N GLN A 74 18.73 6.53 -1.87
CA GLN A 74 18.97 6.72 -3.30
C GLN A 74 19.33 8.17 -3.61
N LEU A 75 18.69 9.14 -2.95
CA LEU A 75 18.95 10.56 -3.13
C LEU A 75 20.38 10.92 -2.69
N GLU A 76 20.82 10.43 -1.53
CA GLU A 76 22.18 10.60 -1.03
C GLU A 76 23.21 9.99 -1.99
N ASN A 77 23.01 8.74 -2.41
CA ASN A 77 23.93 8.01 -3.30
C ASN A 77 24.02 8.60 -4.72
N SER A 78 23.02 9.38 -5.15
CA SER A 78 22.98 10.02 -6.47
C SER A 78 23.47 11.48 -6.48
N GLY A 79 24.09 11.96 -5.40
CA GLY A 79 24.47 13.35 -5.25
C GLY A 79 23.28 14.30 -5.36
N HIS A 80 22.14 13.91 -4.78
CA HIS A 80 20.85 14.63 -4.79
C HIS A 80 20.17 14.72 -6.17
N SER A 81 20.61 13.95 -7.18
CA SER A 81 19.91 13.85 -8.46
C SER A 81 18.66 12.98 -8.35
N THR A 82 17.53 13.49 -8.82
CA THR A 82 16.25 12.75 -8.81
C THR A 82 15.95 12.06 -10.13
N THR A 83 16.78 12.25 -11.16
CA THR A 83 16.53 11.72 -12.51
C THR A 83 16.41 10.18 -12.52
N THR A 84 17.35 9.49 -11.86
CA THR A 84 17.33 8.03 -11.78
C THR A 84 16.10 7.52 -11.01
N PHE A 85 15.70 8.27 -9.98
CA PHE A 85 14.49 7.96 -9.21
C PHE A 85 13.23 8.08 -10.07
N TYR A 86 13.06 9.20 -10.78
CA TYR A 86 11.91 9.39 -11.67
C TYR A 86 11.84 8.34 -12.79
N ARG A 87 12.97 7.98 -13.37
CA ARG A 87 13.00 6.89 -14.38
C ARG A 87 12.52 5.56 -13.79
N ARG A 88 12.92 5.23 -12.58
CA ARG A 88 12.45 4.02 -11.87
C ARG A 88 10.95 4.08 -11.59
N MET A 89 10.46 5.23 -11.11
CA MET A 89 9.03 5.42 -10.85
C MET A 89 8.19 5.36 -12.15
N ALA A 90 8.68 5.96 -13.22
CA ALA A 90 8.01 5.88 -14.52
C ALA A 90 7.95 4.43 -15.05
N THR A 91 9.04 3.68 -14.96
CA THR A 91 9.05 2.26 -15.33
C THR A 91 8.07 1.46 -14.45
N LEU A 92 8.08 1.69 -13.14
CA LEU A 92 7.17 1.03 -12.21
C LEU A 92 5.71 1.38 -12.49
N PHE A 93 5.44 2.63 -12.84
CA PHE A 93 4.10 3.10 -13.23
C PHE A 93 3.59 2.39 -14.48
N VAL A 94 4.43 2.27 -15.52
CA VAL A 94 4.05 1.57 -16.75
C VAL A 94 3.80 0.08 -16.47
N ILE A 95 4.66 -0.57 -15.68
CA ILE A 95 4.47 -1.97 -15.31
C ILE A 95 3.18 -2.13 -14.50
N GLY A 96 2.95 -1.29 -13.50
CA GLY A 96 1.73 -1.31 -12.67
C GLY A 96 0.48 -1.04 -13.50
N PHE A 97 0.52 -0.10 -14.44
CA PHE A 97 -0.58 0.16 -15.35
C PHE A 97 -0.91 -1.05 -16.22
N LEU A 98 0.09 -1.70 -16.81
CA LEU A 98 -0.12 -2.91 -17.60
C LEU A 98 -0.65 -4.06 -16.73
N HIS A 99 -0.13 -4.22 -15.53
CA HIS A 99 -0.58 -5.21 -14.56
C HIS A 99 -2.05 -4.99 -14.18
N LEU A 100 -2.42 -3.75 -13.87
CA LEU A 100 -3.79 -3.34 -13.53
C LEU A 100 -4.77 -3.64 -14.69
N MET A 101 -4.36 -3.37 -15.93
CA MET A 101 -5.23 -3.53 -17.11
C MET A 101 -5.33 -4.98 -17.60
N LEU A 102 -4.26 -5.76 -17.48
CA LEU A 102 -4.16 -7.07 -18.12
C LEU A 102 -4.29 -8.25 -17.15
N LEU A 103 -3.95 -8.06 -15.87
CA LEU A 103 -3.83 -9.17 -14.94
C LEU A 103 -4.80 -9.06 -13.76
N TRP A 104 -4.81 -7.92 -13.05
CA TRP A 104 -5.60 -7.82 -11.83
C TRP A 104 -5.90 -6.37 -11.44
N SER A 105 -7.18 -6.09 -11.18
CA SER A 105 -7.70 -4.75 -10.84
C SER A 105 -7.28 -4.25 -9.45
N GLY A 106 -6.83 -5.11 -8.54
CA GLY A 106 -6.34 -4.76 -7.20
C GLY A 106 -4.87 -4.35 -7.16
N ASP A 107 -4.25 -3.99 -8.31
CA ASP A 107 -2.84 -3.60 -8.33
C ASP A 107 -2.57 -2.29 -7.58
N ILE A 108 -1.63 -2.35 -6.66
CA ILE A 108 -1.18 -1.21 -5.86
C ILE A 108 0.11 -0.59 -6.42
N LEU A 109 0.78 -1.27 -7.35
CA LEU A 109 2.09 -0.89 -7.87
C LEU A 109 2.05 0.47 -8.60
N MET A 110 1.01 0.68 -9.41
CA MET A 110 0.78 1.94 -10.10
C MET A 110 0.57 3.10 -9.12
N LEU A 111 -0.22 2.86 -8.05
CA LEU A 111 -0.45 3.86 -6.99
C LEU A 111 0.85 4.21 -6.26
N TYR A 112 1.66 3.21 -5.88
CA TYR A 112 2.97 3.44 -5.26
C TYR A 112 3.92 4.23 -6.17
N ALA A 113 3.92 3.94 -7.46
CA ALA A 113 4.72 4.68 -8.43
C ALA A 113 4.27 6.14 -8.54
N ALA A 114 2.97 6.39 -8.64
CA ALA A 114 2.39 7.73 -8.69
C ALA A 114 2.72 8.54 -7.43
N MET A 115 2.47 7.97 -6.25
CA MET A 115 2.82 8.60 -4.97
C MET A 115 4.32 8.78 -4.80
N GLY A 116 5.12 7.83 -5.28
CA GLY A 116 6.57 7.92 -5.31
C GLY A 116 7.06 9.13 -6.11
N MET A 117 6.42 9.45 -7.23
CA MET A 117 6.79 10.63 -8.04
C MET A 117 6.61 11.97 -7.27
N LEU A 118 5.78 11.98 -6.22
CA LEU A 118 5.58 13.17 -5.38
C LEU A 118 6.66 13.33 -4.30
N LEU A 119 7.35 12.24 -3.89
CA LEU A 119 8.36 12.29 -2.82
C LEU A 119 9.44 13.34 -3.02
N PRO A 120 10.00 13.57 -4.24
CA PRO A 120 11.00 14.59 -4.45
C PRO A 120 10.54 16.02 -4.16
N LEU A 121 9.24 16.30 -4.13
CA LEU A 121 8.70 17.62 -3.78
C LEU A 121 8.96 17.94 -2.31
N PHE A 122 8.97 16.92 -1.45
CA PHE A 122 9.14 17.06 0.00
C PHE A 122 10.61 17.03 0.45
N ARG A 123 11.57 16.73 -0.44
CA ARG A 123 13.00 16.56 -0.11
C ARG A 123 13.67 17.77 0.57
N ARG A 124 13.14 18.98 0.34
CA ARG A 124 13.68 20.23 0.89
C ARG A 124 12.98 20.70 2.16
N LEU A 125 11.96 20.01 2.60
CA LEU A 125 11.23 20.38 3.79
C LEU A 125 12.05 20.05 5.04
N PRO A 126 12.08 20.93 6.04
CA PRO A 126 12.65 20.61 7.34
C PRO A 126 11.81 19.53 8.03
N THR A 127 12.45 18.70 8.85
CA THR A 127 11.83 17.53 9.51
C THR A 127 10.50 17.86 10.19
N ARG A 128 10.40 19.01 10.86
CA ARG A 128 9.14 19.42 11.53
C ARG A 128 7.98 19.60 10.55
N ARG A 129 8.23 20.24 9.40
CA ARG A 129 7.18 20.42 8.36
C ARG A 129 6.86 19.11 7.67
N LEU A 130 7.87 18.26 7.46
CA LEU A 130 7.67 16.94 6.89
C LEU A 130 6.77 16.09 7.77
N LEU A 131 7.00 16.09 9.09
CA LEU A 131 6.14 15.40 10.06
C LEU A 131 4.72 15.97 10.06
N ALA A 132 4.56 17.29 10.08
CA ALA A 132 3.23 17.91 10.04
C ALA A 132 2.44 17.53 8.76
N VAL A 133 3.12 17.48 7.60
CA VAL A 133 2.52 17.01 6.35
C VAL A 133 2.13 15.53 6.43
N ALA A 134 3.01 14.68 6.98
CA ALA A 134 2.72 13.25 7.16
C ALA A 134 1.54 13.02 8.09
N GLU A 135 1.47 13.74 9.22
CA GLU A 135 0.34 13.71 10.16
C GLU A 135 -0.96 14.19 9.48
N SER A 136 -0.87 15.25 8.66
CA SER A 136 -2.04 15.76 7.92
C SER A 136 -2.59 14.70 6.96
N PHE A 137 -1.73 14.01 6.21
CA PHE A 137 -2.16 12.93 5.32
C PHE A 137 -2.74 11.72 6.07
N LEU A 138 -2.26 11.46 7.29
CA LEU A 138 -2.77 10.38 8.13
C LEU A 138 -4.13 10.72 8.75
N LEU A 139 -4.28 11.96 9.23
CA LEU A 139 -5.47 12.38 9.97
C LEU A 139 -6.60 12.88 9.06
N LEU A 140 -6.27 13.40 7.87
CA LEU A 140 -7.27 13.95 6.94
C LEU A 140 -8.34 12.93 6.53
N PRO A 141 -8.02 11.70 6.11
CA PRO A 141 -9.03 10.69 5.80
C PRO A 141 -9.93 10.42 7.01
N LEU A 142 -9.35 10.24 8.18
CA LEU A 142 -10.10 10.00 9.42
C LEU A 142 -11.04 11.15 9.76
N LEU A 143 -10.60 12.39 9.59
CA LEU A 143 -11.44 13.58 9.77
C LEU A 143 -12.56 13.64 8.73
N LEU A 144 -12.28 13.30 7.48
CA LEU A 144 -13.28 13.27 6.43
C LEU A 144 -14.34 12.21 6.71
N ASP A 145 -13.96 11.02 7.17
CA ASP A 145 -14.89 9.95 7.56
C ASP A 145 -15.80 10.38 8.74
N ILE A 146 -15.25 11.11 9.70
CA ILE A 146 -16.02 11.62 10.85
C ILE A 146 -16.95 12.76 10.46
N LEU A 147 -16.48 13.70 9.62
CA LEU A 147 -17.23 14.89 9.25
C LEU A 147 -18.28 14.61 8.14
N PHE A 148 -17.97 13.67 7.28
CA PHE A 148 -18.76 13.33 6.10
C PHE A 148 -19.02 11.82 6.00
N PRO A 149 -19.65 11.20 7.01
CA PRO A 149 -19.89 9.75 7.00
C PRO A 149 -20.72 9.30 5.79
N HIS A 150 -21.51 10.21 5.18
CA HIS A 150 -22.29 9.91 3.98
C HIS A 150 -21.48 9.89 2.68
N LEU A 151 -20.25 10.43 2.66
CA LEU A 151 -19.36 10.36 1.49
C LEU A 151 -18.54 9.05 1.46
N ALA A 152 -18.32 8.46 2.62
CA ALA A 152 -17.62 7.19 2.73
C ALA A 152 -18.48 5.99 2.29
N ASP A 153 -19.81 6.17 2.14
CA ASP A 153 -20.75 5.06 2.20
C ASP A 153 -21.82 4.92 1.09
N PRO A 154 -21.64 5.36 -0.16
CA PRO A 154 -22.61 4.96 -1.19
C PRO A 154 -22.44 3.49 -1.61
N LEU A 155 -21.21 2.94 -1.57
CA LEU A 155 -20.93 1.57 -2.03
C LEU A 155 -21.13 0.53 -0.93
N GLU A 156 -20.78 0.82 0.33
CA GLU A 156 -21.03 -0.08 1.45
C GLU A 156 -22.51 -0.17 1.81
N ALA A 157 -23.23 0.96 1.82
CA ALA A 157 -24.66 0.96 2.13
C ALA A 157 -25.48 0.14 1.13
N ASP A 158 -25.15 0.20 -0.16
CA ASP A 158 -25.79 -0.61 -1.19
C ASP A 158 -25.39 -2.09 -1.08
N TYR A 159 -24.14 -2.37 -0.75
CA TYR A 159 -23.68 -3.75 -0.51
C TYR A 159 -24.43 -4.41 0.66
N TRP A 160 -24.56 -3.72 1.79
CA TRP A 160 -25.27 -4.24 2.95
C TRP A 160 -26.78 -4.33 2.74
N ARG A 161 -27.39 -3.42 1.96
CA ARG A 161 -28.79 -3.50 1.55
C ARG A 161 -29.04 -4.70 0.65
N LEU A 162 -28.20 -4.94 -0.34
CA LEU A 162 -28.29 -6.09 -1.22
C LEU A 162 -28.08 -7.41 -0.47
N ALA A 163 -27.14 -7.47 0.46
CA ALA A 163 -26.91 -8.64 1.32
C ALA A 163 -28.10 -8.91 2.27
N ALA A 164 -28.76 -7.87 2.77
CA ALA A 164 -29.95 -8.02 3.64
C ALA A 164 -31.22 -8.44 2.88
N HIS A 165 -31.30 -8.19 1.57
CA HIS A 165 -32.43 -8.65 0.73
C HIS A 165 -32.27 -10.05 0.17
N SER A 166 -31.07 -10.65 0.29
CA SER A 166 -30.77 -12.00 -0.16
C SER A 166 -30.82 -13.06 0.98
N ALA A 167 -31.09 -12.64 2.20
CA ALA A 167 -31.28 -13.48 3.39
C ALA A 167 -32.77 -13.60 3.73
#